data_c2de01bcf29d8fa7ab3f8d2480c71122
#
_entry.id   c2de01bcf29d8fa7ab3f8d2480c71122
#
_cell.length_a   1.000
_cell.length_b   1.000
_cell.length_c   1.000
_cell.angle_alpha   90.00
_cell.angle_beta   90.00
_cell.angle_gamma   90.00
#
_symmetry.space_group_name_H-M   'P 1'
#
loop_
_entity.id
_entity.type
_entity.pdbx_description
1 polymer ?
#
loop_
_entity_poly.entity_id
_entity_poly.type
_entity_poly.pdbx_seq_one_letter_code
_entity_poly.pdbx_strand_id
1 'polypeptide(L)'
;MTKIMFFGTRDYEKEMALNWGKKNNVEVTTSKELLSSATVDQLKDYDGVTTMQFGKLENDVYPKLESYGIKQIAQRTAGFDMYDLDLAKKHNIVISNVPSYSPETIAEYSVSIALQLVRRFPDIERRVQAHDFTWQAEIMSKPVKNMTVAIIGTGRIGAATAKIYAGFGATITAYDAYPNKDLDFLTYKDSVKEAIKDADIISLHVPANKESYHLFDKAMFNHVKKDAILVNAARGAVINTPDLIAAVNDGTLLGAAIDTYENEAAYFTNDWTNKDIDDKTLLELIEHERILVTPHIAFFSDEAVQNLVEGGLNAALSVINTGTCETRLN
;
A
#
# COMPACT_ATOMS: atom_id res chain seq x y z
N MET A 1 -5.43 -25.05 -25.69
CA MET A 1 -4.76 -23.77 -25.37
C MET A 1 -5.15 -23.41 -23.95
N THR A 2 -4.19 -23.11 -23.11
CA THR A 2 -4.46 -22.74 -21.71
C THR A 2 -5.30 -21.46 -21.66
N LYS A 3 -6.34 -21.45 -20.78
CA LYS A 3 -7.25 -20.33 -20.62
C LYS A 3 -7.15 -19.78 -19.22
N ILE A 4 -6.91 -18.49 -19.08
CA ILE A 4 -6.83 -17.80 -17.79
C ILE A 4 -7.86 -16.67 -17.76
N MET A 5 -8.71 -16.67 -16.72
CA MET A 5 -9.60 -15.56 -16.41
C MET A 5 -8.84 -14.50 -15.58
N PHE A 6 -8.95 -13.24 -16.01
CA PHE A 6 -8.34 -12.08 -15.38
C PHE A 6 -9.44 -11.19 -14.82
N PHE A 7 -9.82 -11.42 -13.56
CA PHE A 7 -10.83 -10.65 -12.84
C PHE A 7 -10.31 -9.32 -12.31
N GLY A 8 -11.21 -8.38 -12.07
CA GLY A 8 -10.88 -7.05 -11.52
C GLY A 8 -10.05 -6.21 -12.47
N THR A 9 -10.22 -6.43 -13.79
CA THR A 9 -9.45 -5.73 -14.84
C THR A 9 -9.78 -4.25 -14.85
N ARG A 10 -8.76 -3.40 -14.77
CA ARG A 10 -8.86 -1.97 -15.09
C ARG A 10 -8.60 -1.74 -16.57
N ASP A 11 -9.12 -0.64 -17.12
CA ASP A 11 -9.02 -0.37 -18.56
C ASP A 11 -7.55 -0.27 -19.03
N TYR A 12 -6.67 0.25 -18.19
CA TYR A 12 -5.22 0.36 -18.45
C TYR A 12 -4.46 -0.97 -18.37
N GLU A 13 -5.01 -2.01 -17.69
CA GLU A 13 -4.38 -3.34 -17.57
C GLU A 13 -4.73 -4.26 -18.75
N LYS A 14 -5.88 -4.01 -19.40
CA LYS A 14 -6.47 -4.93 -20.39
C LYS A 14 -5.50 -5.24 -21.53
N GLU A 15 -4.89 -4.22 -22.11
CA GLU A 15 -3.96 -4.41 -23.25
C GLU A 15 -2.70 -5.17 -22.79
N MET A 16 -2.17 -4.87 -21.62
CA MET A 16 -1.02 -5.56 -21.03
C MET A 16 -1.29 -7.05 -20.86
N ALA A 17 -2.44 -7.40 -20.28
CA ALA A 17 -2.85 -8.80 -20.06
C ALA A 17 -3.04 -9.57 -21.38
N LEU A 18 -3.69 -8.97 -22.39
CA LEU A 18 -3.88 -9.59 -23.69
C LEU A 18 -2.56 -9.76 -24.46
N ASN A 19 -1.65 -8.80 -24.35
CA ASN A 19 -0.32 -8.89 -24.98
C ASN A 19 0.54 -9.97 -24.32
N TRP A 20 0.48 -10.09 -22.98
CA TRP A 20 1.10 -11.20 -22.28
C TRP A 20 0.55 -12.55 -22.74
N GLY A 21 -0.78 -12.67 -22.89
CA GLY A 21 -1.44 -13.88 -23.38
C GLY A 21 -0.93 -14.30 -24.76
N LYS A 22 -0.86 -13.36 -25.71
CA LYS A 22 -0.30 -13.60 -27.06
C LYS A 22 1.15 -14.09 -27.00
N LYS A 23 1.98 -13.43 -26.19
CA LYS A 23 3.41 -13.77 -26.03
C LYS A 23 3.63 -15.17 -25.46
N ASN A 24 2.75 -15.62 -24.58
CA ASN A 24 2.87 -16.90 -23.87
C ASN A 24 1.98 -18.02 -24.44
N ASN A 25 1.28 -17.79 -25.55
CA ASN A 25 0.33 -18.73 -26.18
C ASN A 25 -0.78 -19.16 -25.19
N VAL A 26 -1.33 -18.20 -24.43
CA VAL A 26 -2.40 -18.36 -23.45
C VAL A 26 -3.59 -17.50 -23.86
N GLU A 27 -4.78 -18.06 -23.82
CA GLU A 27 -6.02 -17.29 -23.96
C GLU A 27 -6.33 -16.58 -22.65
N VAL A 28 -6.26 -15.24 -22.63
CA VAL A 28 -6.59 -14.42 -21.49
C VAL A 28 -7.94 -13.73 -21.73
N THR A 29 -8.91 -14.01 -20.87
CA THR A 29 -10.20 -13.31 -20.86
C THR A 29 -10.22 -12.34 -19.69
N THR A 30 -10.62 -11.10 -19.93
CA THR A 30 -10.64 -10.04 -18.92
C THR A 30 -12.07 -9.72 -18.47
N SER A 31 -12.27 -9.53 -17.16
CA SER A 31 -13.54 -9.09 -16.56
C SER A 31 -13.30 -7.96 -15.57
N LYS A 32 -14.14 -6.93 -15.59
CA LYS A 32 -14.10 -5.85 -14.57
C LYS A 32 -14.67 -6.28 -13.22
N GLU A 33 -15.43 -7.37 -13.19
CA GLU A 33 -15.96 -7.95 -11.95
C GLU A 33 -14.82 -8.56 -11.13
N LEU A 34 -15.01 -8.63 -9.81
CA LEU A 34 -14.11 -9.34 -8.91
C LEU A 34 -14.51 -10.84 -8.83
N LEU A 35 -13.56 -11.67 -8.43
CA LEU A 35 -13.85 -13.06 -8.07
C LEU A 35 -14.73 -13.07 -6.80
N SER A 36 -15.88 -13.74 -6.87
CA SER A 36 -16.85 -13.81 -5.79
C SER A 36 -17.75 -15.03 -5.94
N SER A 37 -18.62 -15.30 -4.97
CA SER A 37 -19.66 -16.32 -5.06
C SER A 37 -20.59 -16.16 -6.28
N ALA A 38 -20.80 -14.91 -6.73
CA ALA A 38 -21.64 -14.60 -7.88
C ALA A 38 -20.95 -14.79 -9.23
N THR A 39 -19.62 -14.68 -9.28
CA THR A 39 -18.84 -14.69 -10.52
C THR A 39 -18.03 -15.96 -10.75
N VAL A 40 -17.80 -16.76 -9.71
CA VAL A 40 -16.97 -17.98 -9.78
C VAL A 40 -17.46 -18.98 -10.83
N ASP A 41 -18.75 -19.02 -11.13
CA ASP A 41 -19.33 -19.91 -12.14
C ASP A 41 -18.87 -19.59 -13.57
N GLN A 42 -18.32 -18.39 -13.82
CA GLN A 42 -17.70 -18.03 -15.09
C GLN A 42 -16.42 -18.82 -15.36
N LEU A 43 -15.85 -19.47 -14.34
CA LEU A 43 -14.57 -20.19 -14.42
C LEU A 43 -14.67 -21.65 -14.89
N LYS A 44 -15.88 -22.18 -15.18
CA LYS A 44 -16.11 -23.59 -15.52
C LYS A 44 -15.24 -24.12 -16.68
N ASP A 45 -14.90 -23.25 -17.63
CA ASP A 45 -14.15 -23.60 -18.84
C ASP A 45 -12.72 -23.00 -18.85
N TYR A 46 -12.20 -22.63 -17.68
CA TYR A 46 -10.86 -22.04 -17.54
C TYR A 46 -9.92 -22.97 -16.78
N ASP A 47 -8.61 -22.84 -17.06
CA ASP A 47 -7.55 -23.59 -16.40
C ASP A 47 -7.01 -22.86 -15.18
N GLY A 48 -7.23 -21.55 -15.09
CA GLY A 48 -6.74 -20.73 -13.98
C GLY A 48 -7.35 -19.35 -13.89
N VAL A 49 -7.08 -18.68 -12.77
CA VAL A 49 -7.60 -17.36 -12.44
C VAL A 49 -6.54 -16.45 -11.84
N THR A 50 -6.52 -15.20 -12.28
CA THR A 50 -5.83 -14.12 -11.58
C THR A 50 -6.82 -13.00 -11.25
N THR A 51 -6.66 -12.38 -10.08
CA THR A 51 -7.58 -11.35 -9.60
C THR A 51 -6.85 -10.25 -8.83
N MET A 52 -7.45 -9.07 -8.74
CA MET A 52 -7.06 -8.02 -7.81
C MET A 52 -8.15 -7.87 -6.76
N GLN A 53 -8.11 -8.75 -5.75
CA GLN A 53 -9.12 -8.81 -4.71
C GLN A 53 -8.86 -7.78 -3.62
N PHE A 54 -9.86 -7.03 -3.19
CA PHE A 54 -9.78 -6.03 -2.13
C PHE A 54 -10.52 -6.42 -0.86
N GLY A 55 -11.66 -7.09 -0.98
CA GLY A 55 -12.44 -7.59 0.15
C GLY A 55 -12.19 -9.06 0.42
N LYS A 56 -12.60 -9.53 1.59
CA LYS A 56 -12.48 -10.95 1.96
C LYS A 56 -13.22 -11.83 0.96
N LEU A 57 -12.53 -12.85 0.42
CA LEU A 57 -13.12 -13.82 -0.50
C LEU A 57 -14.08 -14.73 0.27
N GLU A 58 -15.26 -14.96 -0.31
CA GLU A 58 -16.28 -15.81 0.29
C GLU A 58 -15.85 -17.29 0.33
N ASN A 59 -16.16 -17.96 1.42
CA ASN A 59 -15.70 -19.32 1.67
C ASN A 59 -16.23 -20.38 0.68
N ASP A 60 -17.38 -20.15 0.05
CA ASP A 60 -17.98 -21.06 -0.93
C ASP A 60 -17.29 -21.01 -2.31
N VAL A 61 -16.45 -20.00 -2.56
CA VAL A 61 -15.63 -19.91 -3.79
C VAL A 61 -14.63 -21.06 -3.88
N TYR A 62 -13.96 -21.41 -2.78
CA TYR A 62 -12.89 -22.44 -2.79
C TYR A 62 -13.39 -23.81 -3.24
N PRO A 63 -14.46 -24.40 -2.66
CA PRO A 63 -14.98 -25.69 -3.13
C PRO A 63 -15.51 -25.64 -4.57
N LYS A 64 -16.04 -24.50 -5.04
CA LYS A 64 -16.44 -24.35 -6.42
C LYS A 64 -15.25 -24.40 -7.38
N LEU A 65 -14.16 -23.68 -7.08
CA LEU A 65 -12.93 -23.75 -7.87
C LEU A 65 -12.38 -25.17 -7.95
N GLU A 66 -12.33 -25.89 -6.82
CA GLU A 66 -11.92 -27.29 -6.79
C GLU A 66 -12.79 -28.16 -7.70
N SER A 67 -14.12 -27.96 -7.67
CA SER A 67 -15.07 -28.71 -8.50
C SER A 67 -14.92 -28.44 -10.01
N TYR A 68 -14.40 -27.28 -10.39
CA TYR A 68 -14.09 -26.91 -11.78
C TYR A 68 -12.67 -27.35 -12.19
N GLY A 69 -11.89 -27.93 -11.28
CA GLY A 69 -10.50 -28.36 -11.54
C GLY A 69 -9.49 -27.22 -11.49
N ILE A 70 -9.88 -26.01 -11.08
CA ILE A 70 -8.97 -24.88 -10.92
C ILE A 70 -8.18 -25.08 -9.63
N LYS A 71 -6.85 -24.98 -9.71
CA LYS A 71 -5.92 -25.29 -8.62
C LYS A 71 -5.24 -24.06 -8.03
N GLN A 72 -5.60 -22.85 -8.45
CA GLN A 72 -4.89 -21.66 -8.01
C GLN A 72 -5.76 -20.40 -8.09
N ILE A 73 -5.41 -19.42 -7.22
CA ILE A 73 -5.80 -18.02 -7.31
C ILE A 73 -4.50 -17.20 -7.27
N ALA A 74 -4.19 -16.48 -8.35
CA ALA A 74 -3.04 -15.59 -8.40
C ALA A 74 -3.49 -14.16 -8.10
N GLN A 75 -3.15 -13.65 -6.91
CA GLN A 75 -3.43 -12.28 -6.50
C GLN A 75 -2.45 -11.31 -7.13
N ARG A 76 -2.96 -10.24 -7.76
CA ARG A 76 -2.15 -9.18 -8.37
C ARG A 76 -1.86 -8.02 -7.40
N THR A 77 -1.50 -8.35 -6.16
CA THR A 77 -1.00 -7.40 -5.15
C THR A 77 0.03 -8.10 -4.26
N ALA A 78 0.79 -7.35 -3.45
CA ALA A 78 1.63 -7.94 -2.41
C ALA A 78 0.80 -8.42 -1.22
N GLY A 79 -0.25 -7.68 -0.84
CA GLY A 79 -1.18 -8.06 0.23
C GLY A 79 -2.02 -9.28 -0.15
N PHE A 80 -2.32 -10.13 0.82
CA PHE A 80 -3.11 -11.35 0.66
C PHE A 80 -4.07 -11.62 1.83
N ASP A 81 -4.30 -10.62 2.66
CA ASP A 81 -5.11 -10.71 3.90
C ASP A 81 -6.59 -11.06 3.63
N MET A 82 -7.03 -10.95 2.37
CA MET A 82 -8.38 -11.28 1.93
C MET A 82 -8.61 -12.78 1.75
N TYR A 83 -7.59 -13.63 1.78
CA TYR A 83 -7.70 -15.08 1.56
C TYR A 83 -7.60 -15.87 2.85
N ASP A 84 -8.42 -16.91 2.98
CA ASP A 84 -8.28 -17.95 3.99
C ASP A 84 -7.31 -19.03 3.44
N LEU A 85 -6.05 -18.97 3.87
CA LEU A 85 -5.00 -19.88 3.38
C LEU A 85 -5.23 -21.33 3.81
N ASP A 86 -5.81 -21.56 5.00
CA ASP A 86 -6.11 -22.91 5.49
C ASP A 86 -7.26 -23.53 4.68
N LEU A 87 -8.30 -22.74 4.40
CA LEU A 87 -9.40 -23.18 3.55
C LEU A 87 -8.95 -23.43 2.11
N ALA A 88 -8.10 -22.55 1.55
CA ALA A 88 -7.50 -22.75 0.23
C ALA A 88 -6.71 -24.05 0.16
N LYS A 89 -5.87 -24.33 1.17
CA LYS A 89 -5.10 -25.57 1.28
C LYS A 89 -6.01 -26.80 1.38
N LYS A 90 -7.10 -26.73 2.16
CA LYS A 90 -8.08 -27.80 2.29
C LYS A 90 -8.73 -28.18 0.95
N HIS A 91 -8.92 -27.20 0.06
CA HIS A 91 -9.49 -27.38 -1.28
C HIS A 91 -8.43 -27.51 -2.39
N ASN A 92 -7.17 -27.77 -2.04
CA ASN A 92 -6.07 -27.92 -3.00
C ASN A 92 -5.86 -26.70 -3.91
N ILE A 93 -6.20 -25.49 -3.44
CA ILE A 93 -6.03 -24.24 -4.14
C ILE A 93 -4.73 -23.57 -3.70
N VAL A 94 -3.81 -23.36 -4.62
CA VAL A 94 -2.60 -22.57 -4.39
C VAL A 94 -2.96 -21.08 -4.43
N ILE A 95 -2.67 -20.37 -3.36
CA ILE A 95 -2.72 -18.90 -3.35
C ILE A 95 -1.32 -18.38 -3.61
N SER A 96 -1.21 -17.44 -4.54
CA SER A 96 0.04 -16.73 -4.83
C SER A 96 -0.21 -15.22 -4.89
N ASN A 97 0.86 -14.43 -4.70
CA ASN A 97 0.82 -12.98 -4.76
C ASN A 97 1.95 -12.42 -5.64
N VAL A 98 2.04 -11.10 -5.75
CA VAL A 98 3.17 -10.39 -6.37
C VAL A 98 3.89 -9.58 -5.29
N PRO A 99 4.86 -10.20 -4.59
CA PRO A 99 5.44 -9.60 -3.38
C PRO A 99 6.39 -8.43 -3.63
N SER A 100 6.83 -8.24 -4.88
CA SER A 100 7.76 -7.17 -5.26
C SER A 100 7.48 -6.75 -6.70
N TYR A 101 6.68 -5.71 -6.86
CA TYR A 101 6.28 -5.21 -8.18
C TYR A 101 6.94 -3.88 -8.55
N SER A 102 7.29 -3.03 -7.60
CA SER A 102 8.18 -1.85 -7.69
C SER A 102 8.26 -1.19 -6.29
N PRO A 103 9.17 -1.63 -5.42
CA PRO A 103 9.40 -0.99 -4.12
C PRO A 103 9.81 0.47 -4.25
N GLU A 104 10.54 0.80 -5.32
CA GLU A 104 11.03 2.13 -5.65
C GLU A 104 9.88 3.12 -5.87
N THR A 105 8.85 2.73 -6.62
CA THR A 105 7.67 3.58 -6.88
C THR A 105 6.99 4.00 -5.58
N ILE A 106 6.76 3.05 -4.66
CA ILE A 106 6.12 3.35 -3.37
C ILE A 106 7.03 4.22 -2.50
N ALA A 107 8.34 3.98 -2.54
CA ALA A 107 9.32 4.77 -1.81
C ALA A 107 9.36 6.22 -2.33
N GLU A 108 9.41 6.42 -3.64
CA GLU A 108 9.36 7.74 -4.28
C GLU A 108 8.08 8.48 -3.94
N TYR A 109 6.94 7.79 -3.99
CA TYR A 109 5.65 8.37 -3.61
C TYR A 109 5.63 8.80 -2.14
N SER A 110 6.05 7.93 -1.22
CA SER A 110 6.13 8.22 0.22
C SER A 110 6.99 9.44 0.51
N VAL A 111 8.13 9.57 -0.17
CA VAL A 111 9.00 10.74 -0.05
C VAL A 111 8.32 11.97 -0.66
N SER A 112 7.68 11.86 -1.81
CA SER A 112 7.06 12.99 -2.51
C SER A 112 5.92 13.63 -1.70
N ILE A 113 5.05 12.81 -1.09
CA ILE A 113 3.95 13.31 -0.23
C ILE A 113 4.48 13.91 1.09
N ALA A 114 5.58 13.35 1.65
CA ALA A 114 6.26 13.96 2.79
C ALA A 114 6.84 15.32 2.45
N LEU A 115 7.49 15.45 1.30
CA LEU A 115 8.09 16.73 0.85
C LEU A 115 7.05 17.81 0.61
N GLN A 116 5.83 17.48 0.20
CA GLN A 116 4.74 18.45 0.10
C GLN A 116 4.45 19.10 1.47
N LEU A 117 4.37 18.32 2.53
CA LEU A 117 4.16 18.82 3.89
C LEU A 117 5.38 19.56 4.43
N VAL A 118 6.60 19.01 4.23
CA VAL A 118 7.87 19.66 4.60
C VAL A 118 7.97 21.05 3.98
N ARG A 119 7.60 21.18 2.72
CA ARG A 119 7.69 22.43 1.96
C ARG A 119 6.44 23.28 2.03
N ARG A 120 5.45 22.90 2.87
CA ARG A 120 4.22 23.65 3.09
C ARG A 120 3.39 23.87 1.83
N PHE A 121 3.43 22.95 0.86
CA PHE A 121 2.71 23.11 -0.41
C PHE A 121 1.21 23.35 -0.22
N PRO A 122 0.46 22.62 0.64
CA PRO A 122 -0.96 22.88 0.85
C PRO A 122 -1.25 24.29 1.36
N ASP A 123 -0.41 24.83 2.28
CA ASP A 123 -0.56 26.18 2.81
C ASP A 123 -0.27 27.22 1.72
N ILE A 124 0.82 27.02 0.96
CA ILE A 124 1.24 27.92 -0.12
C ILE A 124 0.17 27.96 -1.22
N GLU A 125 -0.38 26.81 -1.60
CA GLU A 125 -1.40 26.71 -2.65
C GLU A 125 -2.67 27.47 -2.26
N ARG A 126 -3.20 27.30 -1.02
CA ARG A 126 -4.36 28.04 -0.52
C ARG A 126 -4.12 29.55 -0.55
N ARG A 127 -2.93 29.99 -0.15
CA ARG A 127 -2.56 31.42 -0.17
C ARG A 127 -2.50 31.97 -1.59
N VAL A 128 -1.88 31.24 -2.52
CA VAL A 128 -1.82 31.64 -3.93
C VAL A 128 -3.22 31.73 -4.53
N GLN A 129 -4.12 30.81 -4.22
CA GLN A 129 -5.52 30.87 -4.65
C GLN A 129 -6.28 32.06 -4.06
N ALA A 130 -5.90 32.49 -2.85
CA ALA A 130 -6.41 33.72 -2.21
C ALA A 130 -5.68 35.00 -2.68
N HIS A 131 -4.78 34.92 -3.66
CA HIS A 131 -3.93 36.01 -4.18
C HIS A 131 -2.99 36.61 -3.12
N ASP A 132 -2.65 35.83 -2.06
CA ASP A 132 -1.65 36.22 -1.07
C ASP A 132 -0.28 35.63 -1.46
N PHE A 133 0.61 36.47 -1.94
CA PHE A 133 1.97 36.13 -2.38
C PHE A 133 3.04 36.56 -1.35
N THR A 134 2.64 36.88 -0.13
CA THR A 134 3.57 37.34 0.90
C THR A 134 4.35 36.17 1.53
N TRP A 135 5.60 36.43 1.89
CA TRP A 135 6.43 35.48 2.59
C TRP A 135 6.23 35.65 4.10
N GLN A 136 5.80 34.58 4.74
CA GLN A 136 5.52 34.57 6.19
C GLN A 136 6.28 33.45 6.87
N ALA A 137 6.56 33.62 8.16
CA ALA A 137 7.33 32.67 8.95
C ALA A 137 6.66 31.28 9.05
N GLU A 138 5.32 31.25 9.00
CA GLU A 138 4.51 30.03 9.11
C GLU A 138 4.73 29.04 7.96
N ILE A 139 5.11 29.54 6.78
CA ILE A 139 5.42 28.71 5.60
C ILE A 139 6.92 28.47 5.43
N MET A 140 7.76 28.94 6.36
CA MET A 140 9.19 28.67 6.32
C MET A 140 9.46 27.21 6.63
N SER A 141 10.25 26.54 5.79
CA SER A 141 10.56 25.13 5.91
C SER A 141 12.04 24.87 6.21
N LYS A 142 12.33 23.78 6.92
CA LYS A 142 13.68 23.30 7.17
C LYS A 142 14.18 22.49 5.97
N PRO A 143 15.44 22.65 5.50
CA PRO A 143 15.99 21.79 4.45
C PRO A 143 16.12 20.34 4.92
N VAL A 144 15.82 19.39 4.04
CA VAL A 144 15.84 17.94 4.37
C VAL A 144 17.21 17.47 4.87
N LYS A 145 18.30 18.02 4.35
CA LYS A 145 19.68 17.70 4.82
C LYS A 145 19.94 18.00 6.31
N ASN A 146 19.10 18.82 6.92
CA ASN A 146 19.17 19.17 8.34
C ASN A 146 18.14 18.40 9.17
N MET A 147 17.41 17.47 8.57
CA MET A 147 16.35 16.69 9.22
C MET A 147 16.86 15.30 9.64
N THR A 148 16.20 14.75 10.65
CA THR A 148 16.25 13.33 10.99
C THR A 148 14.99 12.66 10.47
N VAL A 149 15.14 11.55 9.76
CA VAL A 149 14.03 10.74 9.24
C VAL A 149 14.06 9.38 9.92
N ALA A 150 12.94 9.00 10.55
CA ALA A 150 12.74 7.68 11.13
C ALA A 150 12.04 6.77 10.12
N ILE A 151 12.66 5.65 9.81
CA ILE A 151 12.10 4.58 8.96
C ILE A 151 11.65 3.43 9.86
N ILE A 152 10.34 3.20 9.90
CA ILE A 152 9.76 2.11 10.70
C ILE A 152 9.42 0.95 9.77
N GLY A 153 10.25 -0.09 9.80
CA GLY A 153 10.29 -1.17 8.84
C GLY A 153 11.30 -0.91 7.71
N THR A 154 12.35 -1.74 7.64
CA THR A 154 13.43 -1.61 6.63
C THR A 154 13.41 -2.76 5.62
N GLY A 155 12.22 -3.27 5.31
CA GLY A 155 12.01 -4.14 4.16
C GLY A 155 12.33 -3.44 2.84
N ARG A 156 11.97 -4.04 1.71
CA ARG A 156 12.31 -3.51 0.36
C ARG A 156 11.93 -2.03 0.19
N ILE A 157 10.70 -1.66 0.54
CA ILE A 157 10.17 -0.29 0.41
C ILE A 157 10.87 0.67 1.39
N GLY A 158 10.93 0.29 2.68
CA GLY A 158 11.56 1.14 3.69
C GLY A 158 13.06 1.38 3.44
N ALA A 159 13.77 0.37 2.95
CA ALA A 159 15.17 0.52 2.54
C ALA A 159 15.34 1.47 1.33
N ALA A 160 14.45 1.38 0.33
CA ALA A 160 14.43 2.29 -0.80
C ALA A 160 14.11 3.73 -0.36
N THR A 161 13.10 3.91 0.51
CA THR A 161 12.74 5.20 1.11
C THR A 161 13.92 5.81 1.88
N ALA A 162 14.59 5.00 2.71
CA ALA A 162 15.78 5.43 3.45
C ALA A 162 16.90 5.91 2.53
N LYS A 163 17.15 5.21 1.41
CA LYS A 163 18.16 5.61 0.41
C LYS A 163 17.84 6.96 -0.24
N ILE A 164 16.56 7.20 -0.57
CA ILE A 164 16.15 8.48 -1.16
C ILE A 164 16.41 9.63 -0.18
N TYR A 165 16.00 9.49 1.09
CA TYR A 165 16.27 10.51 2.10
C TYR A 165 17.75 10.70 2.40
N ALA A 166 18.56 9.63 2.41
CA ALA A 166 20.01 9.70 2.51
C ALA A 166 20.62 10.47 1.33
N GLY A 167 20.06 10.31 0.11
CA GLY A 167 20.43 11.10 -1.06
C GLY A 167 20.16 12.60 -0.92
N PHE A 168 19.18 13.01 -0.11
CA PHE A 168 18.96 14.41 0.29
C PHE A 168 19.91 14.87 1.41
N GLY A 169 20.74 13.99 1.97
CA GLY A 169 21.64 14.28 3.06
C GLY A 169 20.99 14.27 4.45
N ALA A 170 19.80 13.69 4.61
CA ALA A 170 19.16 13.54 5.91
C ALA A 170 19.90 12.53 6.81
N THR A 171 19.77 12.71 8.12
CA THR A 171 20.15 11.69 9.10
C THR A 171 19.05 10.63 9.18
N ILE A 172 19.40 9.35 9.02
CA ILE A 172 18.38 8.27 9.02
C ILE A 172 18.50 7.46 10.31
N THR A 173 17.40 7.40 11.07
CA THR A 173 17.18 6.43 12.13
C THR A 173 16.21 5.37 11.66
N ALA A 174 16.30 4.15 12.17
CA ALA A 174 15.40 3.08 11.78
C ALA A 174 15.07 2.15 12.94
N TYR A 175 13.92 1.51 12.86
CA TYR A 175 13.56 0.34 13.64
C TYR A 175 13.01 -0.76 12.74
N ASP A 176 13.51 -1.96 12.94
CA ASP A 176 12.96 -3.18 12.32
C ASP A 176 13.15 -4.34 13.30
N ALA A 177 12.18 -5.26 13.36
CA ALA A 177 12.31 -6.49 14.16
C ALA A 177 13.46 -7.39 13.64
N TYR A 178 13.81 -7.25 12.36
CA TYR A 178 14.88 -7.99 11.67
C TYR A 178 15.78 -7.02 10.92
N PRO A 179 16.69 -6.30 11.63
CA PRO A 179 17.55 -5.26 11.03
C PRO A 179 18.40 -5.78 9.87
N ASN A 180 18.35 -5.07 8.74
CA ASN A 180 19.20 -5.36 7.59
C ASN A 180 20.59 -4.72 7.76
N LYS A 181 21.61 -5.54 7.99
CA LYS A 181 22.98 -5.10 8.24
C LYS A 181 23.68 -4.51 7.02
N ASP A 182 23.15 -4.71 5.82
CA ASP A 182 23.68 -4.14 4.58
C ASP A 182 23.33 -2.65 4.41
N LEU A 183 22.46 -2.12 5.27
CA LEU A 183 22.08 -0.71 5.30
C LEU A 183 22.99 0.06 6.28
N ASP A 184 24.23 0.28 5.91
CA ASP A 184 25.29 0.92 6.74
C ASP A 184 25.17 2.45 6.86
N PHE A 185 24.34 3.08 6.02
CA PHE A 185 24.11 4.53 6.00
C PHE A 185 23.03 5.02 6.98
N LEU A 186 22.37 4.13 7.70
CA LEU A 186 21.35 4.44 8.70
C LEU A 186 21.74 3.89 10.09
N THR A 187 21.07 4.42 11.13
CA THR A 187 21.28 3.98 12.52
C THR A 187 20.05 3.26 13.04
N TYR A 188 20.15 1.95 13.26
CA TYR A 188 19.11 1.19 13.94
C TYR A 188 18.99 1.57 15.41
N LYS A 189 17.78 1.60 15.92
CA LYS A 189 17.41 1.83 17.32
C LYS A 189 16.76 0.60 17.91
N ASP A 190 16.80 0.47 19.23
CA ASP A 190 16.31 -0.70 19.96
C ASP A 190 14.77 -0.76 20.03
N SER A 191 14.09 0.34 19.73
CA SER A 191 12.62 0.41 19.70
C SER A 191 12.12 1.48 18.74
N VAL A 192 10.83 1.38 18.37
CA VAL A 192 10.12 2.41 17.59
C VAL A 192 10.23 3.77 18.30
N LYS A 193 10.01 3.82 19.62
CA LYS A 193 10.09 5.05 20.42
C LYS A 193 11.44 5.73 20.30
N GLU A 194 12.52 4.95 20.37
CA GLU A 194 13.89 5.47 20.23
C GLU A 194 14.17 5.96 18.81
N ALA A 195 13.58 5.34 17.81
CA ALA A 195 13.77 5.75 16.43
C ALA A 195 13.06 7.08 16.11
N ILE A 196 11.88 7.32 16.69
CA ILE A 196 11.03 8.48 16.34
C ILE A 196 11.26 9.74 17.20
N LYS A 197 11.82 9.62 18.40
CA LYS A 197 11.88 10.71 19.41
C LYS A 197 12.51 12.01 18.92
N ASP A 198 13.46 11.93 17.99
CA ASP A 198 14.19 13.09 17.44
C ASP A 198 13.89 13.30 15.94
N ALA A 199 12.95 12.52 15.38
CA ALA A 199 12.66 12.52 13.95
C ALA A 199 11.78 13.71 13.55
N ASP A 200 12.18 14.41 12.48
CA ASP A 200 11.38 15.44 11.80
C ASP A 200 10.35 14.80 10.87
N ILE A 201 10.68 13.62 10.32
CA ILE A 201 9.78 12.82 9.47
C ILE A 201 9.78 11.38 9.99
N ILE A 202 8.59 10.79 10.11
CA ILE A 202 8.38 9.39 10.48
C ILE A 202 7.70 8.72 9.31
N SER A 203 8.34 7.72 8.69
CA SER A 203 7.81 6.99 7.54
C SER A 203 7.58 5.52 7.88
N LEU A 204 6.33 5.06 7.71
CA LEU A 204 5.89 3.72 8.09
C LEU A 204 5.94 2.76 6.91
N HIS A 205 6.61 1.61 7.10
CA HIS A 205 6.80 0.57 6.10
C HIS A 205 6.66 -0.84 6.69
N VAL A 206 5.85 -0.97 7.75
CA VAL A 206 5.54 -2.25 8.40
C VAL A 206 4.26 -2.88 7.86
N PRO A 207 4.15 -4.22 7.81
CA PRO A 207 2.90 -4.88 7.47
C PRO A 207 1.83 -4.68 8.55
N ALA A 208 0.54 -4.88 8.22
CA ALA A 208 -0.52 -4.99 9.21
C ALA A 208 -0.52 -6.40 9.81
N ASN A 209 -0.18 -6.51 11.08
CA ASN A 209 -0.24 -7.74 11.85
C ASN A 209 -0.60 -7.40 13.31
N LYS A 210 -0.62 -8.41 14.18
CA LYS A 210 -0.98 -8.21 15.59
C LYS A 210 -0.05 -7.25 16.34
N GLU A 211 1.23 -7.26 15.99
CA GLU A 211 2.27 -6.44 16.65
C GLU A 211 2.25 -4.99 16.15
N SER A 212 1.82 -4.76 14.91
CA SER A 212 1.77 -3.44 14.29
C SER A 212 0.38 -2.79 14.31
N TYR A 213 -0.66 -3.53 14.75
CA TYR A 213 -2.00 -3.00 14.86
C TYR A 213 -2.05 -1.83 15.84
N HIS A 214 -2.48 -0.65 15.36
CA HIS A 214 -2.49 0.60 16.12
C HIS A 214 -1.15 0.91 16.82
N LEU A 215 -0.04 0.55 16.18
CA LEU A 215 1.31 0.87 16.66
C LEU A 215 1.47 2.37 16.92
N PHE A 216 0.82 3.20 16.11
CA PHE A 216 0.73 4.64 16.30
C PHE A 216 -0.63 5.01 16.88
N ASP A 217 -0.73 4.89 18.18
CA ASP A 217 -1.82 5.34 19.02
C ASP A 217 -1.45 6.61 19.81
N LYS A 218 -2.36 7.10 20.65
CA LYS A 218 -2.13 8.25 21.52
C LYS A 218 -0.87 8.11 22.40
N ALA A 219 -0.57 6.90 22.87
CA ALA A 219 0.60 6.67 23.72
C ALA A 219 1.89 6.80 22.92
N MET A 220 1.90 6.32 21.65
CA MET A 220 3.05 6.47 20.75
C MET A 220 3.24 7.93 20.34
N PHE A 221 2.17 8.69 20.06
CA PHE A 221 2.27 10.11 19.71
C PHE A 221 2.86 10.98 20.84
N ASN A 222 2.80 10.57 22.11
CA ASN A 222 3.49 11.26 23.19
C ASN A 222 5.02 11.15 23.12
N HIS A 223 5.57 10.31 22.25
CA HIS A 223 7.02 10.11 22.08
C HIS A 223 7.57 10.76 20.80
N VAL A 224 6.72 11.32 19.95
CA VAL A 224 7.18 11.97 18.72
C VAL A 224 7.77 13.35 19.05
N LYS A 225 8.73 13.76 18.23
CA LYS A 225 9.23 15.13 18.25
C LYS A 225 8.12 16.10 17.88
N LYS A 226 8.01 17.19 18.61
CA LYS A 226 7.05 18.26 18.25
C LYS A 226 7.28 18.73 16.82
N ASP A 227 6.20 18.99 16.10
CA ASP A 227 6.17 19.38 14.70
C ASP A 227 6.74 18.32 13.73
N ALA A 228 6.78 17.04 14.13
CA ALA A 228 7.11 15.95 13.24
C ALA A 228 6.00 15.74 12.19
N ILE A 229 6.37 15.16 11.06
CA ILE A 229 5.46 14.75 9.98
C ILE A 229 5.37 13.22 9.98
N LEU A 230 4.15 12.67 9.94
CA LEU A 230 3.92 11.24 9.80
C LEU A 230 3.53 10.88 8.37
N VAL A 231 4.11 9.82 7.82
CA VAL A 231 3.80 9.30 6.48
C VAL A 231 3.41 7.83 6.59
N ASN A 232 2.25 7.48 6.07
CA ASN A 232 1.80 6.10 5.99
C ASN A 232 1.32 5.72 4.57
N ALA A 233 2.19 5.06 3.83
CA ALA A 233 1.88 4.39 2.57
C ALA A 233 2.03 2.85 2.72
N ALA A 234 1.88 2.32 3.94
CA ALA A 234 2.00 0.90 4.25
C ALA A 234 0.63 0.24 4.43
N ARG A 235 0.02 0.38 5.61
CA ARG A 235 -1.32 -0.15 5.93
C ARG A 235 -2.03 0.77 6.91
N GLY A 236 -3.32 1.04 6.67
CA GLY A 236 -4.16 1.91 7.52
C GLY A 236 -4.21 1.46 8.97
N ALA A 237 -4.38 0.15 9.21
CA ALA A 237 -4.48 -0.43 10.55
C ALA A 237 -3.22 -0.26 11.45
N VAL A 238 -2.11 0.27 10.93
CA VAL A 238 -0.92 0.61 11.73
C VAL A 238 -1.15 1.86 12.59
N ILE A 239 -2.10 2.71 12.21
CA ILE A 239 -2.40 3.95 12.90
C ILE A 239 -3.82 3.88 13.49
N ASN A 240 -3.98 4.30 14.74
CA ASN A 240 -5.29 4.67 15.28
C ASN A 240 -5.65 6.03 14.70
N THR A 241 -6.58 6.07 13.75
CA THR A 241 -6.88 7.28 12.97
C THR A 241 -7.43 8.43 13.83
N PRO A 242 -8.36 8.23 14.79
CA PRO A 242 -8.78 9.28 15.71
C PRO A 242 -7.62 9.89 16.52
N ASP A 243 -6.66 9.08 16.97
CA ASP A 243 -5.52 9.56 17.74
C ASP A 243 -4.54 10.37 16.83
N LEU A 244 -4.40 9.99 15.58
CA LEU A 244 -3.66 10.77 14.58
C LEU A 244 -4.25 12.16 14.40
N ILE A 245 -5.57 12.24 14.17
CA ILE A 245 -6.27 13.50 13.98
C ILE A 245 -6.09 14.39 15.22
N ALA A 246 -6.25 13.82 16.43
CA ALA A 246 -6.01 14.54 17.68
C ALA A 246 -4.58 15.07 17.78
N ALA A 247 -3.56 14.28 17.42
CA ALA A 247 -2.15 14.69 17.46
C ALA A 247 -1.81 15.80 16.44
N VAL A 248 -2.50 15.85 15.31
CA VAL A 248 -2.36 16.97 14.36
C VAL A 248 -3.11 18.20 14.87
N ASN A 249 -4.31 18.03 15.45
CA ASN A 249 -5.11 19.13 15.99
C ASN A 249 -4.43 19.86 17.14
N ASP A 250 -3.81 19.13 18.07
CA ASP A 250 -3.14 19.72 19.26
C ASP A 250 -1.71 20.24 18.96
N GLY A 251 -1.20 20.04 17.71
CA GLY A 251 0.11 20.48 17.28
C GLY A 251 1.27 19.60 17.74
N THR A 252 1.00 18.38 18.20
CA THR A 252 2.03 17.35 18.42
C THR A 252 2.68 16.99 17.09
N LEU A 253 1.87 16.75 16.06
CA LEU A 253 2.33 16.60 14.69
C LEU A 253 2.11 17.89 13.90
N LEU A 254 3.05 18.22 13.02
CA LEU A 254 2.91 19.28 12.05
C LEU A 254 1.81 18.96 11.03
N GLY A 255 1.76 17.71 10.61
CA GLY A 255 0.80 17.15 9.67
C GLY A 255 1.07 15.69 9.39
N ALA A 256 0.23 15.09 8.58
CA ALA A 256 0.37 13.70 8.16
C ALA A 256 0.07 13.52 6.67
N ALA A 257 0.72 12.54 6.03
CA ALA A 257 0.42 12.10 4.67
C ALA A 257 0.00 10.62 4.72
N ILE A 258 -1.24 10.34 4.35
CA ILE A 258 -1.93 9.07 4.54
C ILE A 258 -2.39 8.55 3.19
N ASP A 259 -1.73 7.52 2.67
CA ASP A 259 -2.14 6.83 1.44
C ASP A 259 -3.04 5.62 1.73
N THR A 260 -3.00 5.10 2.97
CA THR A 260 -3.77 3.93 3.39
C THR A 260 -4.62 4.23 4.63
N TYR A 261 -5.88 3.80 4.63
CA TYR A 261 -6.85 4.05 5.69
C TYR A 261 -7.42 2.73 6.23
N GLU A 262 -7.77 2.67 7.54
CA GLU A 262 -8.26 1.45 8.19
C GLU A 262 -9.49 0.83 7.50
N ASN A 263 -10.45 1.69 7.11
CA ASN A 263 -11.70 1.28 6.47
C ASN A 263 -11.71 1.52 4.96
N GLU A 264 -10.55 1.65 4.33
CA GLU A 264 -10.40 2.01 2.91
C GLU A 264 -11.18 1.10 1.95
N ALA A 265 -11.34 -0.19 2.29
CA ALA A 265 -12.00 -1.17 1.43
C ALA A 265 -13.47 -0.79 1.09
N ALA A 266 -14.14 -0.02 1.95
CA ALA A 266 -15.50 0.44 1.71
C ALA A 266 -15.55 1.63 0.72
N TYR A 267 -14.49 2.42 0.62
CA TYR A 267 -14.51 3.71 -0.07
C TYR A 267 -13.53 3.82 -1.22
N PHE A 268 -12.28 3.40 -1.02
CA PHE A 268 -11.21 3.56 -2.01
C PHE A 268 -11.47 2.72 -3.26
N THR A 269 -10.94 3.17 -4.38
CA THR A 269 -11.16 2.59 -5.72
C THR A 269 -12.56 2.78 -6.32
N ASN A 270 -13.49 3.43 -5.62
CA ASN A 270 -14.84 3.73 -6.10
C ASN A 270 -15.05 5.24 -6.28
N ASP A 271 -15.91 5.61 -7.22
CA ASP A 271 -16.35 7.00 -7.41
C ASP A 271 -17.48 7.33 -6.44
N TRP A 272 -17.20 8.26 -5.52
CA TRP A 272 -18.15 8.79 -4.54
C TRP A 272 -18.61 10.22 -4.86
N THR A 273 -18.29 10.73 -6.05
CA THR A 273 -18.79 12.03 -6.51
C THR A 273 -20.32 12.03 -6.46
N ASN A 274 -20.89 13.01 -5.78
CA ASN A 274 -22.35 13.13 -5.56
C ASN A 274 -23.00 11.97 -4.76
N LYS A 275 -22.24 11.26 -3.95
CA LYS A 275 -22.73 10.26 -2.99
C LYS A 275 -22.28 10.65 -1.57
N ASP A 276 -23.10 10.29 -0.59
CA ASP A 276 -22.76 10.52 0.79
C ASP A 276 -21.72 9.48 1.27
N ILE A 277 -20.69 9.95 1.96
CA ILE A 277 -19.75 9.12 2.71
C ILE A 277 -20.20 9.16 4.17
N ASP A 278 -20.52 8.00 4.73
CA ASP A 278 -21.04 7.87 6.11
C ASP A 278 -19.91 7.71 7.17
N ASP A 279 -18.65 7.53 6.73
CA ASP A 279 -17.47 7.49 7.61
C ASP A 279 -16.99 8.91 7.96
N LYS A 280 -17.42 9.36 9.15
CA LYS A 280 -17.05 10.69 9.66
C LYS A 280 -15.54 10.86 9.87
N THR A 281 -14.85 9.79 10.24
CA THR A 281 -13.40 9.83 10.46
C THR A 281 -12.66 10.03 9.14
N LEU A 282 -13.11 9.36 8.07
CA LEU A 282 -12.56 9.57 6.73
C LEU A 282 -12.81 11.00 6.24
N LEU A 283 -14.01 11.53 6.46
CA LEU A 283 -14.33 12.92 6.09
C LEU A 283 -13.44 13.91 6.86
N GLU A 284 -13.27 13.71 8.18
CA GLU A 284 -12.38 14.55 8.98
C GLU A 284 -10.93 14.51 8.51
N LEU A 285 -10.43 13.33 8.09
CA LEU A 285 -9.10 13.20 7.47
C LEU A 285 -8.99 14.00 6.18
N ILE A 286 -9.97 13.86 5.28
CA ILE A 286 -9.95 14.49 3.93
C ILE A 286 -10.06 16.02 4.04
N GLU A 287 -10.89 16.51 4.96
CA GLU A 287 -11.15 17.94 5.14
C GLU A 287 -10.07 18.65 5.97
N HIS A 288 -9.16 17.89 6.59
CA HIS A 288 -8.15 18.45 7.48
C HIS A 288 -7.03 19.15 6.69
N GLU A 289 -6.82 20.43 6.93
CA GLU A 289 -5.86 21.29 6.19
C GLU A 289 -4.38 20.82 6.24
N ARG A 290 -3.99 20.05 7.28
CA ARG A 290 -2.63 19.57 7.53
C ARG A 290 -2.48 18.06 7.33
N ILE A 291 -3.52 17.38 6.82
CA ILE A 291 -3.47 15.97 6.48
C ILE A 291 -3.66 15.81 4.98
N LEU A 292 -2.70 15.20 4.33
CA LEU A 292 -2.76 14.85 2.92
C LEU A 292 -3.26 13.41 2.80
N VAL A 293 -4.44 13.21 2.22
CA VAL A 293 -5.01 11.87 1.97
C VAL A 293 -4.90 11.53 0.50
N THR A 294 -4.46 10.32 0.19
CA THR A 294 -4.46 9.76 -1.16
C THR A 294 -5.04 8.35 -1.15
N PRO A 295 -5.66 7.87 -2.24
CA PRO A 295 -6.54 6.70 -2.21
C PRO A 295 -5.81 5.38 -2.45
N HIS A 296 -4.78 5.05 -1.65
CA HIS A 296 -3.95 3.85 -1.74
C HIS A 296 -3.34 3.70 -3.14
N ILE A 297 -2.68 4.77 -3.60
CA ILE A 297 -2.19 4.92 -4.97
C ILE A 297 -0.66 4.98 -5.06
N ALA A 298 0.05 4.84 -3.95
CA ALA A 298 1.51 4.95 -3.91
C ALA A 298 2.24 4.00 -4.87
N PHE A 299 1.61 2.88 -5.22
CA PHE A 299 2.15 1.91 -6.16
C PHE A 299 1.94 2.28 -7.64
N PHE A 300 1.06 3.23 -7.96
CA PHE A 300 0.50 3.40 -9.29
C PHE A 300 1.48 4.09 -10.25
N SER A 301 2.33 3.29 -10.86
CA SER A 301 3.21 3.65 -11.98
C SER A 301 3.08 2.62 -13.09
N ASP A 302 3.54 2.95 -14.29
CA ASP A 302 3.53 2.08 -15.46
C ASP A 302 4.29 0.76 -15.20
N GLU A 303 5.48 0.84 -14.63
CA GLU A 303 6.30 -0.33 -14.27
C GLU A 303 5.61 -1.21 -13.22
N ALA A 304 5.07 -0.61 -12.14
CA ALA A 304 4.41 -1.38 -11.09
C ALA A 304 3.15 -2.10 -11.62
N VAL A 305 2.34 -1.42 -12.42
CA VAL A 305 1.14 -2.02 -13.04
C VAL A 305 1.53 -3.15 -13.98
N GLN A 306 2.55 -2.96 -14.84
CA GLN A 306 3.05 -4.02 -15.73
C GLN A 306 3.51 -5.24 -14.93
N ASN A 307 4.30 -5.02 -13.86
CA ASN A 307 4.81 -6.10 -13.01
C ASN A 307 3.68 -6.84 -12.26
N LEU A 308 2.64 -6.13 -11.81
CA LEU A 308 1.46 -6.75 -11.18
C LEU A 308 0.69 -7.64 -12.16
N VAL A 309 0.46 -7.16 -13.39
CA VAL A 309 -0.24 -7.91 -14.44
C VAL A 309 0.57 -9.16 -14.82
N GLU A 310 1.85 -8.99 -15.16
CA GLU A 310 2.71 -10.10 -15.56
C GLU A 310 2.96 -11.08 -14.41
N GLY A 311 3.20 -10.58 -13.20
CA GLY A 311 3.46 -11.42 -12.03
C GLY A 311 2.28 -12.32 -11.70
N GLY A 312 1.06 -11.81 -11.71
CA GLY A 312 -0.15 -12.60 -11.48
C GLY A 312 -0.37 -13.67 -12.58
N LEU A 313 -0.21 -13.29 -13.84
CA LEU A 313 -0.36 -14.22 -14.96
C LEU A 313 0.75 -15.29 -14.99
N ASN A 314 1.99 -14.91 -14.69
CA ASN A 314 3.12 -15.85 -14.58
C ASN A 314 2.91 -16.85 -13.45
N ALA A 315 2.46 -16.41 -12.28
CA ALA A 315 2.16 -17.29 -11.16
C ALA A 315 1.02 -18.26 -11.51
N ALA A 316 -0.07 -17.77 -12.12
CA ALA A 316 -1.16 -18.62 -12.58
C ALA A 316 -0.69 -19.70 -13.57
N LEU A 317 0.05 -19.31 -14.61
CA LEU A 317 0.56 -20.23 -15.61
C LEU A 317 1.56 -21.23 -15.03
N SER A 318 2.40 -20.81 -14.09
CA SER A 318 3.33 -21.70 -13.38
C SER A 318 2.60 -22.82 -12.63
N VAL A 319 1.55 -22.45 -11.87
CA VAL A 319 0.76 -23.47 -11.12
C VAL A 319 0.01 -24.40 -12.06
N ILE A 320 -0.55 -23.91 -13.16
CA ILE A 320 -1.20 -24.74 -14.18
C ILE A 320 -0.22 -25.78 -14.72
N ASN A 321 1.01 -25.38 -15.05
CA ASN A 321 2.00 -26.26 -15.69
C ASN A 321 2.74 -27.18 -14.72
N THR A 322 3.01 -26.74 -13.47
CA THR A 322 3.93 -27.42 -12.55
C THR A 322 3.30 -27.80 -11.20
N GLY A 323 2.10 -27.29 -10.90
CA GLY A 323 1.44 -27.47 -9.62
C GLY A 323 1.93 -26.50 -8.53
N THR A 324 2.87 -25.61 -8.82
CA THR A 324 3.41 -24.63 -7.88
C THR A 324 3.93 -23.39 -8.57
N CYS A 325 4.28 -22.33 -7.78
CA CYS A 325 4.98 -21.15 -8.25
C CYS A 325 5.90 -20.60 -7.15
N GLU A 326 6.85 -19.75 -7.52
CA GLU A 326 7.83 -19.16 -6.61
C GLU A 326 7.17 -18.30 -5.50
N THR A 327 6.06 -17.64 -5.83
CA THR A 327 5.35 -16.73 -4.92
C THR A 327 4.15 -17.37 -4.21
N ARG A 328 4.17 -18.69 -4.06
CA ARG A 328 3.15 -19.47 -3.35
C ARG A 328 3.13 -19.10 -1.86
N LEU A 329 1.93 -18.99 -1.27
CA LEU A 329 1.69 -18.57 0.11
C LEU A 329 1.25 -19.72 1.05
N ASN A 330 0.65 -20.82 0.54
CA ASN A 330 0.06 -21.92 1.32
C ASN A 330 0.53 -23.31 0.92
#